data_625ff306af25da7cbc7f7bc93e5a0197
#
_entry.id   625ff306af25da7cbc7f7bc93e5a0197
#
_cell.length_a   1.000
_cell.length_b   1.000
_cell.length_c   1.000
_cell.angle_alpha   90.00
_cell.angle_beta   90.00
_cell.angle_gamma   90.00
#
_symmetry.space_group_name_H-M   'P 1'
#
loop_
_entity.id
_entity.type
_entity.pdbx_description
1 polymer ?
#
loop_
_entity_poly.entity_id
_entity_poly.type
_entity_poly.pdbx_seq_one_letter_code
_entity_poly.pdbx_strand_id
1 'polypeptide(L)'
;MKKEIFYTLCSKVFDCLNSDEQLTLFLEGENSQYFRFNDSKLRQSGIIEDFNLTLSLYNKNKCLQSMTTISADLDSSVRKVIKEIDILRLSLNATPPSDHIVFPDKFGSVEVNALGNLPERDNILDSLMGIIDKNTLTGVWSSGKIFRGCCASNGTKHWFEKDSFLFDFSLIDRNENMVKILYPHSNWNESEFHKVFTDASSQLSLMDKSRIELKPGKYRTWFEPCAVADFIDMFSWNGVSESSIRKGSSCFIKMRNEKKKLSPLFSLDESFTDLTTASFNTRGEVSSTVSIIKNGVFENALINSKTANEYNLESNYAEDENSWGMGEYLRSPSIHGGSLHDDDKLKALDTGLFMSNIHYLNWSDNLGGRITGLTRYVCYWVENGEMIAPIKTMRFDDSFYNFLGDNLEAVGEKVLARPVIDTYDGRNPGETNCPGILVNDFELTL
;
A
#
# COMPACT_ATOMS: atom_id res chain seq x y z
N MET A 1 13.93 -0.80 -18.52
CA MET A 1 13.79 0.52 -19.21
C MET A 1 14.79 1.48 -18.61
N LYS A 2 15.42 2.35 -19.44
CA LYS A 2 16.24 3.47 -18.92
C LYS A 2 15.45 4.76 -19.08
N LYS A 3 15.62 5.69 -18.14
CA LYS A 3 14.97 7.01 -18.14
C LYS A 3 15.09 7.74 -19.48
N GLU A 4 16.29 7.74 -20.08
CA GLU A 4 16.58 8.41 -21.34
C GLU A 4 15.79 7.82 -22.52
N ILE A 5 15.58 6.49 -22.53
CA ILE A 5 14.77 5.80 -23.55
C ILE A 5 13.30 6.22 -23.41
N PHE A 6 12.78 6.25 -22.18
CA PHE A 6 11.42 6.71 -21.93
C PHE A 6 11.20 8.16 -22.36
N TYR A 7 12.11 9.08 -21.99
CA TYR A 7 12.00 10.49 -22.38
C TYR A 7 12.10 10.69 -23.89
N THR A 8 12.95 9.90 -24.57
CA THR A 8 13.06 9.93 -26.05
C THR A 8 11.76 9.43 -26.71
N LEU A 9 11.19 8.34 -26.18
CA LEU A 9 9.88 7.85 -26.63
C LEU A 9 8.82 8.95 -26.50
N CYS A 10 8.70 9.57 -25.34
CA CYS A 10 7.73 10.63 -25.08
C CYS A 10 7.90 11.78 -26.07
N SER A 11 9.14 12.25 -26.32
CA SER A 11 9.39 13.33 -27.28
C SER A 11 8.93 12.97 -28.68
N LYS A 12 9.31 11.78 -29.20
CA LYS A 12 8.89 11.32 -30.54
C LYS A 12 7.37 11.19 -30.66
N VAL A 13 6.70 10.77 -29.61
CA VAL A 13 5.24 10.63 -29.57
C VAL A 13 4.56 12.00 -29.54
N PHE A 14 5.06 12.95 -28.77
CA PHE A 14 4.51 14.31 -28.72
C PHE A 14 4.65 15.05 -30.04
N ASP A 15 5.68 14.79 -30.85
CA ASP A 15 5.84 15.33 -32.21
C ASP A 15 4.74 14.87 -33.18
N CYS A 16 3.96 13.82 -32.83
CA CYS A 16 2.87 13.26 -33.64
C CYS A 16 1.48 13.76 -33.23
N LEU A 17 1.37 14.65 -32.23
CA LEU A 17 0.11 15.21 -31.77
C LEU A 17 -0.43 16.27 -32.73
N ASN A 18 -1.75 16.32 -32.86
CA ASN A 18 -2.41 17.42 -33.55
C ASN A 18 -2.39 18.69 -32.67
N SER A 19 -2.59 19.84 -33.27
CA SER A 19 -2.45 21.15 -32.60
C SER A 19 -3.45 21.40 -31.45
N ASP A 20 -4.55 20.66 -31.40
CA ASP A 20 -5.60 20.74 -30.38
C ASP A 20 -5.58 19.54 -29.42
N GLU A 21 -4.56 18.70 -29.52
CA GLU A 21 -4.35 17.53 -28.64
C GLU A 21 -3.30 17.80 -27.59
N GLN A 22 -3.52 17.23 -26.41
CA GLN A 22 -2.57 17.17 -25.32
C GLN A 22 -2.50 15.73 -24.80
N LEU A 23 -1.33 15.32 -24.31
CA LEU A 23 -1.12 13.92 -23.91
C LEU A 23 -0.30 13.86 -22.62
N THR A 24 -0.71 12.97 -21.71
CA THR A 24 0.16 12.47 -20.65
C THR A 24 0.52 11.01 -20.91
N LEU A 25 1.76 10.67 -20.62
CA LEU A 25 2.29 9.31 -20.70
C LEU A 25 2.82 8.94 -19.33
N PHE A 26 2.22 7.93 -18.72
CA PHE A 26 2.63 7.43 -17.41
C PHE A 26 3.15 6.01 -17.53
N LEU A 27 4.39 5.80 -17.13
CA LEU A 27 5.10 4.51 -17.14
C LEU A 27 5.10 3.88 -15.76
N GLU A 28 4.64 2.64 -15.70
CA GLU A 28 4.87 1.74 -14.60
C GLU A 28 5.73 0.58 -15.07
N GLY A 29 6.72 0.20 -14.28
CA GLY A 29 7.53 -0.93 -14.69
C GLY A 29 8.40 -1.50 -13.59
N GLU A 30 8.87 -2.70 -13.84
CA GLU A 30 9.80 -3.39 -12.97
C GLU A 30 10.85 -4.16 -13.78
N ASN A 31 12.00 -4.37 -13.15
CA ASN A 31 12.99 -5.37 -13.55
C ASN A 31 13.30 -6.16 -12.29
N SER A 32 12.59 -7.27 -12.12
CA SER A 32 12.53 -8.01 -10.87
C SER A 32 12.83 -9.47 -11.06
N GLN A 33 13.40 -10.04 -10.01
CA GLN A 33 13.61 -11.47 -9.84
C GLN A 33 12.61 -12.00 -8.83
N TYR A 34 12.01 -13.16 -9.12
CA TYR A 34 11.08 -13.85 -8.23
C TYR A 34 11.55 -15.27 -7.93
N PHE A 35 11.40 -15.65 -6.65
CA PHE A 35 11.49 -17.03 -6.19
C PHE A 35 10.22 -17.38 -5.41
N ARG A 36 9.58 -18.48 -5.78
CA ARG A 36 8.46 -19.03 -5.03
C ARG A 36 8.87 -20.31 -4.34
N PHE A 37 8.69 -20.33 -3.04
CA PHE A 37 8.92 -21.49 -2.20
C PHE A 37 7.60 -22.11 -1.78
N ASN A 38 7.58 -23.44 -1.73
CA ASN A 38 6.50 -24.20 -1.13
C ASN A 38 7.08 -25.48 -0.54
N ASP A 39 6.73 -25.77 0.71
CA ASP A 39 7.25 -26.92 1.45
C ASP A 39 8.80 -26.92 1.46
N SER A 40 9.39 -25.77 1.78
CA SER A 40 10.84 -25.50 1.83
C SER A 40 11.59 -25.80 0.51
N LYS A 41 10.90 -25.90 -0.60
CA LYS A 41 11.47 -26.17 -1.91
C LYS A 41 11.23 -25.02 -2.86
N LEU A 42 12.25 -24.66 -3.64
CA LEU A 42 12.08 -23.74 -4.75
C LEU A 42 11.15 -24.38 -5.80
N ARG A 43 10.00 -23.76 -6.05
CA ARG A 43 9.00 -24.24 -7.01
C ARG A 43 9.03 -23.49 -8.32
N GLN A 44 9.30 -22.20 -8.25
CA GLN A 44 9.36 -21.33 -9.41
C GLN A 44 10.46 -20.30 -9.22
N SER A 45 11.15 -19.97 -10.29
CA SER A 45 12.05 -18.83 -10.37
C SER A 45 11.84 -18.12 -11.70
N GLY A 46 11.98 -16.81 -11.71
CA GLY A 46 11.80 -16.03 -12.92
C GLY A 46 12.43 -14.66 -12.83
N ILE A 47 12.64 -14.07 -14.01
CA ILE A 47 12.96 -12.66 -14.16
C ILE A 47 11.78 -12.04 -14.90
N ILE A 48 11.29 -10.92 -14.40
CA ILE A 48 10.23 -10.14 -15.01
C ILE A 48 10.83 -8.80 -15.40
N GLU A 49 10.67 -8.44 -16.66
CA GLU A 49 10.93 -7.12 -17.17
C GLU A 49 9.65 -6.64 -17.84
N ASP A 50 8.88 -5.85 -17.11
CA ASP A 50 7.58 -5.37 -17.56
C ASP A 50 7.50 -3.84 -17.52
N PHE A 51 6.90 -3.26 -18.57
CA PHE A 51 6.76 -1.81 -18.72
C PHE A 51 5.38 -1.51 -19.29
N ASN A 52 4.48 -1.07 -18.44
CA ASN A 52 3.13 -0.68 -18.79
C ASN A 52 3.04 0.84 -18.95
N LEU A 53 2.56 1.29 -20.09
CA LEU A 53 2.42 2.70 -20.41
C LEU A 53 0.94 3.05 -20.49
N THR A 54 0.51 3.91 -19.59
CA THR A 54 -0.83 4.54 -19.64
C THR A 54 -0.74 5.83 -20.45
N LEU A 55 -1.60 5.94 -21.46
CA LEU A 55 -1.77 7.11 -22.30
C LEU A 55 -3.06 7.80 -21.91
N SER A 56 -3.02 9.10 -21.61
CA SER A 56 -4.24 9.91 -21.43
C SER A 56 -4.25 10.99 -22.49
N LEU A 57 -5.09 10.82 -23.52
CA LEU A 57 -5.23 11.75 -24.63
C LEU A 57 -6.38 12.74 -24.33
N TYR A 58 -6.04 14.01 -24.35
CA TYR A 58 -6.96 15.14 -24.14
C TYR A 58 -7.20 15.87 -25.44
N ASN A 59 -8.46 16.19 -25.69
CA ASN A 59 -8.86 17.12 -26.75
C ASN A 59 -10.00 17.99 -26.19
N LYS A 60 -9.74 19.29 -26.01
CA LYS A 60 -10.63 20.22 -25.32
C LYS A 60 -10.99 19.70 -23.91
N ASN A 61 -12.29 19.54 -23.64
CA ASN A 61 -12.83 19.03 -22.37
C ASN A 61 -13.19 17.54 -22.41
N LYS A 62 -12.47 16.76 -23.21
CA LYS A 62 -12.58 15.30 -23.30
C LYS A 62 -11.23 14.66 -22.97
N CYS A 63 -11.24 13.52 -22.30
CA CYS A 63 -10.08 12.70 -22.07
C CYS A 63 -10.45 11.22 -22.19
N LEU A 64 -9.59 10.45 -22.83
CA LEU A 64 -9.65 9.00 -22.81
C LEU A 64 -8.27 8.43 -22.47
N GLN A 65 -8.29 7.30 -21.81
CA GLN A 65 -7.10 6.57 -21.42
C GLN A 65 -7.04 5.21 -22.12
N SER A 66 -5.82 4.79 -22.43
CA SER A 66 -5.48 3.44 -22.87
C SER A 66 -4.20 3.01 -22.20
N MET A 67 -4.05 1.73 -21.93
CA MET A 67 -2.82 1.15 -21.41
C MET A 67 -2.25 0.17 -22.42
N THR A 68 -0.94 0.22 -22.60
CA THR A 68 -0.22 -0.71 -23.49
C THR A 68 1.13 -1.08 -22.91
N THR A 69 1.55 -2.32 -23.08
CA THR A 69 2.90 -2.76 -22.70
C THR A 69 3.89 -2.29 -23.76
N ILE A 70 5.02 -1.75 -23.33
CA ILE A 70 6.12 -1.33 -24.18
C ILE A 70 7.40 -2.14 -23.86
N SER A 71 8.44 -1.99 -24.69
CA SER A 71 9.73 -2.65 -24.50
C SER A 71 10.90 -1.66 -24.56
N ALA A 72 12.10 -2.14 -24.31
CA ALA A 72 13.32 -1.33 -24.46
C ALA A 72 13.65 -1.01 -25.96
N ASP A 73 12.99 -1.67 -26.92
CA ASP A 73 13.06 -1.30 -28.35
C ASP A 73 12.25 -0.03 -28.60
N LEU A 74 12.97 1.06 -28.75
CA LEU A 74 12.38 2.41 -28.88
C LEU A 74 11.45 2.50 -30.12
N ASP A 75 11.90 2.03 -31.27
CA ASP A 75 11.16 2.22 -32.53
C ASP A 75 9.89 1.36 -32.58
N SER A 76 9.93 0.16 -32.03
CA SER A 76 8.76 -0.69 -31.88
C SER A 76 7.75 -0.08 -30.92
N SER A 77 8.22 0.42 -29.76
CA SER A 77 7.40 1.04 -28.75
C SER A 77 6.73 2.34 -29.26
N VAL A 78 7.47 3.20 -29.98
CA VAL A 78 6.92 4.41 -30.58
C VAL A 78 5.82 4.08 -31.58
N ARG A 79 6.02 3.12 -32.50
CA ARG A 79 4.98 2.70 -33.45
C ARG A 79 3.72 2.19 -32.75
N LYS A 80 3.90 1.41 -31.67
CA LYS A 80 2.78 0.87 -30.89
C LYS A 80 1.99 1.99 -30.22
N VAL A 81 2.68 2.92 -29.56
CA VAL A 81 2.04 4.04 -28.87
C VAL A 81 1.29 4.96 -29.84
N ILE A 82 1.86 5.26 -31.02
CA ILE A 82 1.17 6.06 -32.05
C ILE A 82 -0.11 5.36 -32.50
N LYS A 83 -0.09 4.04 -32.69
CA LYS A 83 -1.30 3.28 -33.04
C LYS A 83 -2.37 3.37 -31.97
N GLU A 84 -1.99 3.32 -30.68
CA GLU A 84 -2.94 3.50 -29.56
C GLU A 84 -3.53 4.91 -29.55
N ILE A 85 -2.74 5.94 -29.86
CA ILE A 85 -3.23 7.32 -29.99
C ILE A 85 -4.28 7.42 -31.11
N ASP A 86 -4.07 6.76 -32.25
CA ASP A 86 -5.05 6.76 -33.35
C ASP A 86 -6.37 6.10 -32.94
N ILE A 87 -6.32 5.03 -32.12
CA ILE A 87 -7.51 4.40 -31.55
C ILE A 87 -8.23 5.35 -30.58
N LEU A 88 -7.47 6.04 -29.71
CA LEU A 88 -8.03 7.02 -28.79
C LEU A 88 -8.68 8.20 -29.52
N ARG A 89 -8.09 8.71 -30.62
CA ARG A 89 -8.66 9.76 -31.47
C ARG A 89 -10.03 9.39 -32.00
N LEU A 90 -10.17 8.15 -32.50
CA LEU A 90 -11.46 7.67 -33.03
C LEU A 90 -12.50 7.59 -31.90
N SER A 91 -12.10 7.08 -30.73
CA SER A 91 -12.98 6.90 -29.57
C SER A 91 -13.40 8.24 -28.94
N LEU A 92 -12.52 9.25 -28.91
CA LEU A 92 -12.81 10.60 -28.42
C LEU A 92 -13.96 11.28 -29.18
N ASN A 93 -14.16 10.93 -30.44
CA ASN A 93 -15.29 11.48 -31.22
C ASN A 93 -16.66 11.11 -30.63
N ALA A 94 -16.77 9.90 -30.05
CA ALA A 94 -17.99 9.41 -29.42
C ALA A 94 -18.07 9.74 -27.90
N THR A 95 -17.01 10.26 -27.31
CA THR A 95 -16.96 10.59 -25.87
C THR A 95 -17.69 11.91 -25.62
N PRO A 96 -18.60 11.98 -24.63
CA PRO A 96 -19.21 13.23 -24.24
C PRO A 96 -18.20 14.17 -23.59
N PRO A 97 -18.32 15.50 -23.79
CA PRO A 97 -17.47 16.46 -23.08
C PRO A 97 -17.83 16.54 -21.59
N SER A 98 -16.87 16.94 -20.79
CA SER A 98 -17.06 17.21 -19.35
C SER A 98 -16.24 18.44 -18.93
N ASP A 99 -16.90 19.42 -18.34
CA ASP A 99 -16.26 20.67 -17.90
C ASP A 99 -15.28 20.45 -16.73
N HIS A 100 -15.32 19.28 -16.11
CA HIS A 100 -14.40 18.91 -15.03
C HIS A 100 -13.11 18.25 -15.52
N ILE A 101 -13.04 17.95 -16.84
CA ILE A 101 -11.84 17.39 -17.47
C ILE A 101 -10.96 18.54 -17.96
N VAL A 102 -9.83 18.73 -17.28
CA VAL A 102 -8.83 19.73 -17.63
C VAL A 102 -7.46 19.04 -17.75
N PHE A 103 -6.69 19.42 -18.77
CA PHE A 103 -5.31 18.96 -18.89
C PHE A 103 -4.48 19.50 -17.72
N PRO A 104 -3.60 18.69 -17.10
CA PRO A 104 -2.83 19.15 -15.95
C PRO A 104 -1.92 20.33 -16.28
N ASP A 105 -1.68 21.17 -15.27
CA ASP A 105 -0.69 22.23 -15.35
C ASP A 105 0.72 21.66 -15.50
N LYS A 106 1.69 22.52 -15.81
CA LYS A 106 3.10 22.12 -15.88
C LYS A 106 3.71 22.05 -14.51
N PHE A 107 4.08 20.83 -14.06
CA PHE A 107 4.73 20.58 -12.77
C PHE A 107 6.28 20.53 -12.82
N GLY A 108 6.89 20.81 -13.97
CA GLY A 108 8.34 20.82 -14.12
C GLY A 108 8.96 19.42 -14.14
N SER A 109 9.95 19.18 -13.31
CA SER A 109 10.66 17.90 -13.24
C SER A 109 10.90 17.46 -11.80
N VAL A 110 10.51 16.25 -11.48
CA VAL A 110 10.83 15.53 -10.24
C VAL A 110 11.63 14.29 -10.61
N GLU A 111 12.78 14.13 -9.99
CA GLU A 111 13.62 12.94 -10.17
C GLU A 111 14.03 12.37 -8.82
N VAL A 112 13.71 11.08 -8.62
CA VAL A 112 14.03 10.33 -7.41
C VAL A 112 14.72 9.02 -7.80
N ASN A 113 15.90 8.78 -7.22
CA ASN A 113 16.67 7.55 -7.39
C ASN A 113 16.92 6.96 -5.99
N ALA A 114 16.01 6.12 -5.51
CA ALA A 114 16.12 5.41 -4.25
C ALA A 114 16.91 4.11 -4.45
N LEU A 115 18.22 4.24 -4.59
CA LEU A 115 19.10 3.10 -4.83
C LEU A 115 19.34 2.30 -3.55
N GLY A 116 19.43 0.98 -3.70
CA GLY A 116 19.71 0.03 -2.63
C GLY A 116 20.89 -0.89 -2.95
N ASN A 117 21.29 -1.65 -1.97
CA ASN A 117 22.27 -2.73 -2.11
C ASN A 117 21.54 -4.07 -2.06
N LEU A 118 20.99 -4.47 -3.21
CA LEU A 118 20.27 -5.72 -3.35
C LEU A 118 21.26 -6.90 -3.37
N PRO A 119 20.88 -8.07 -2.85
CA PRO A 119 21.73 -9.26 -2.94
C PRO A 119 21.83 -9.73 -4.38
N GLU A 120 23.01 -10.23 -4.74
CA GLU A 120 23.19 -10.89 -6.03
C GLU A 120 22.34 -12.16 -6.12
N ARG A 121 21.84 -12.43 -7.32
CA ARG A 121 20.87 -13.48 -7.61
C ARG A 121 21.26 -14.84 -7.05
N ASP A 122 22.46 -15.29 -7.38
CA ASP A 122 22.89 -16.64 -7.02
C ASP A 122 23.19 -16.73 -5.52
N ASN A 123 23.75 -15.69 -4.94
CA ASN A 123 24.07 -15.61 -3.51
C ASN A 123 22.82 -15.65 -2.64
N ILE A 124 21.75 -14.92 -3.04
CA ILE A 124 20.53 -14.87 -2.22
C ILE A 124 19.83 -16.23 -2.17
N LEU A 125 19.80 -16.97 -3.27
CA LEU A 125 19.17 -18.29 -3.27
C LEU A 125 19.89 -19.25 -2.34
N ASP A 126 21.23 -19.26 -2.36
CA ASP A 126 22.04 -20.08 -1.47
C ASP A 126 21.86 -19.69 0.01
N SER A 127 21.84 -18.38 0.33
CA SER A 127 21.56 -17.87 1.66
C SER A 127 20.16 -18.29 2.16
N LEU A 128 19.13 -18.14 1.34
CA LEU A 128 17.77 -18.56 1.68
C LEU A 128 17.69 -20.08 1.90
N MET A 129 18.24 -20.87 0.99
CA MET A 129 18.21 -22.34 1.10
C MET A 129 18.97 -22.85 2.32
N GLY A 130 20.09 -22.22 2.70
CA GLY A 130 20.87 -22.58 3.89
C GLY A 130 20.12 -22.34 5.22
N ILE A 131 19.14 -21.44 5.24
CA ILE A 131 18.36 -21.10 6.44
C ILE A 131 17.06 -21.92 6.53
N ILE A 132 16.46 -22.23 5.37
CA ILE A 132 15.11 -22.85 5.27
C ILE A 132 15.08 -24.30 5.80
N ASP A 133 16.22 -24.97 5.97
CA ASP A 133 16.32 -26.42 6.18
C ASP A 133 15.68 -26.98 7.49
N LYS A 134 15.22 -26.12 8.40
CA LYS A 134 14.71 -26.54 9.72
C LYS A 134 13.20 -26.50 9.89
N ASN A 135 12.49 -25.73 9.09
CA ASN A 135 11.03 -25.54 9.19
C ASN A 135 10.40 -25.57 7.81
N THR A 136 9.13 -25.98 7.71
CA THR A 136 8.41 -25.88 6.46
C THR A 136 8.13 -24.41 6.13
N LEU A 137 8.68 -23.93 5.03
CA LEU A 137 8.52 -22.56 4.56
C LEU A 137 7.73 -22.52 3.26
N THR A 138 6.77 -21.61 3.21
CA THR A 138 6.05 -21.23 1.99
C THR A 138 6.10 -19.72 1.84
N GLY A 139 6.42 -19.21 0.65
CA GLY A 139 6.53 -17.77 0.46
C GLY A 139 7.01 -17.35 -0.92
N VAL A 140 7.10 -16.04 -1.11
CA VAL A 140 7.58 -15.40 -2.32
C VAL A 140 8.67 -14.38 -1.98
N TRP A 141 9.82 -14.57 -2.58
CA TRP A 141 10.87 -13.57 -2.68
C TRP A 141 10.67 -12.79 -3.98
N SER A 142 10.69 -11.47 -3.88
CA SER A 142 10.74 -10.58 -5.04
C SER A 142 11.80 -9.52 -4.82
N SER A 143 12.67 -9.26 -5.78
CA SER A 143 13.71 -8.25 -5.66
C SER A 143 14.06 -7.64 -7.00
N GLY A 144 14.45 -6.37 -7.00
CA GLY A 144 14.86 -5.66 -8.20
C GLY A 144 14.45 -4.20 -8.18
N LYS A 145 14.48 -3.62 -9.36
CA LYS A 145 14.19 -2.21 -9.59
C LYS A 145 12.73 -2.01 -10.00
N ILE A 146 12.08 -1.03 -9.37
CA ILE A 146 10.74 -0.57 -9.73
C ILE A 146 10.87 0.84 -10.32
N PHE A 147 10.10 1.14 -11.37
CA PHE A 147 10.12 2.42 -12.06
C PHE A 147 8.74 3.05 -12.09
N ARG A 148 8.73 4.39 -12.00
CA ARG A 148 7.58 5.22 -12.39
C ARG A 148 8.11 6.38 -13.21
N GLY A 149 7.49 6.66 -14.35
CA GLY A 149 7.85 7.78 -15.19
C GLY A 149 6.61 8.54 -15.64
N CYS A 150 6.65 9.85 -15.69
CA CYS A 150 5.56 10.63 -16.27
C CYS A 150 6.10 11.73 -17.16
N CYS A 151 5.53 11.85 -18.37
CA CYS A 151 5.75 12.96 -19.26
C CYS A 151 4.41 13.52 -19.72
N ALA A 152 4.31 14.85 -19.79
CA ALA A 152 3.17 15.53 -20.38
C ALA A 152 3.62 16.46 -21.51
N SER A 153 2.75 16.65 -22.52
CA SER A 153 3.06 17.45 -23.71
C SER A 153 3.28 18.93 -23.41
N ASN A 154 2.95 19.42 -22.20
CA ASN A 154 3.28 20.76 -21.70
C ASN A 154 4.72 20.90 -21.18
N GLY A 155 5.52 19.81 -21.21
CA GLY A 155 6.93 19.80 -20.77
C GLY A 155 7.15 19.33 -19.34
N THR A 156 6.14 18.79 -18.65
CA THR A 156 6.30 18.04 -17.40
C THR A 156 7.09 16.76 -17.66
N LYS A 157 8.09 16.45 -16.79
CA LYS A 157 8.91 15.23 -16.89
C LYS A 157 9.28 14.75 -15.50
N HIS A 158 8.83 13.55 -15.13
CA HIS A 158 9.14 12.96 -13.84
C HIS A 158 9.72 11.57 -14.00
N TRP A 159 10.59 11.20 -13.05
CA TRP A 159 11.18 9.89 -12.94
C TRP A 159 11.36 9.49 -11.48
N PHE A 160 10.95 8.30 -11.17
CA PHE A 160 11.16 7.63 -9.90
C PHE A 160 11.70 6.23 -10.16
N GLU A 161 12.76 5.85 -9.47
CA GLU A 161 13.22 4.46 -9.44
C GLU A 161 13.63 4.08 -8.02
N LYS A 162 13.31 2.85 -7.63
CA LYS A 162 13.61 2.29 -6.32
C LYS A 162 14.16 0.88 -6.48
N ASP A 163 15.30 0.61 -5.85
CA ASP A 163 15.77 -0.75 -5.61
C ASP A 163 15.15 -1.26 -4.31
N SER A 164 14.51 -2.42 -4.36
CA SER A 164 13.91 -3.01 -3.17
C SER A 164 13.76 -4.52 -3.31
N PHE A 165 13.67 -5.19 -2.17
CA PHE A 165 13.23 -6.58 -2.11
C PHE A 165 12.16 -6.74 -1.03
N LEU A 166 11.38 -7.79 -1.19
CA LEU A 166 10.41 -8.27 -0.22
C LEU A 166 10.50 -9.79 -0.16
N PHE A 167 10.67 -10.33 1.04
CA PHE A 167 10.40 -11.73 1.30
C PHE A 167 9.12 -11.84 2.14
N ASP A 168 8.07 -12.22 1.48
CA ASP A 168 6.78 -12.55 2.10
C ASP A 168 6.72 -14.06 2.29
N PHE A 169 6.81 -14.54 3.53
CA PHE A 169 6.82 -15.97 3.81
C PHE A 169 6.08 -16.35 5.08
N SER A 170 5.71 -17.61 5.15
CA SER A 170 5.17 -18.23 6.37
C SER A 170 6.02 -19.44 6.75
N LEU A 171 6.31 -19.56 8.04
CA LEU A 171 6.81 -20.80 8.63
C LEU A 171 5.62 -21.62 9.09
N ILE A 172 5.67 -22.92 8.81
CA ILE A 172 4.57 -23.86 9.08
C ILE A 172 5.12 -25.04 9.85
N ASP A 173 4.48 -25.42 10.95
CA ASP A 173 4.82 -26.64 11.71
C ASP A 173 4.00 -27.86 11.26
N ARG A 174 4.25 -29.01 11.90
CA ARG A 174 3.54 -30.27 11.60
C ARG A 174 2.06 -30.25 11.99
N ASN A 175 1.63 -29.30 12.82
CA ASN A 175 0.27 -29.12 13.29
C ASN A 175 -0.47 -28.03 12.48
N GLU A 176 0.12 -27.60 11.35
CA GLU A 176 -0.39 -26.53 10.50
C GLU A 176 -0.51 -25.17 11.19
N ASN A 177 0.23 -24.97 12.29
CA ASN A 177 0.40 -23.65 12.84
C ASN A 177 1.27 -22.80 11.90
N MET A 178 0.98 -21.53 11.78
CA MET A 178 1.66 -20.61 10.87
C MET A 178 2.09 -19.33 11.55
N VAL A 179 3.31 -18.90 11.25
CA VAL A 179 3.81 -17.56 11.54
C VAL A 179 4.09 -16.86 10.21
N LYS A 180 3.45 -15.74 9.96
CA LYS A 180 3.62 -14.92 8.76
C LYS A 180 4.67 -13.84 9.02
N ILE A 181 5.62 -13.71 8.11
CA ILE A 181 6.70 -12.72 8.18
C ILE A 181 6.75 -11.94 6.88
N LEU A 182 6.90 -10.64 7.00
CA LEU A 182 7.28 -9.75 5.90
C LEU A 182 8.65 -9.19 6.19
N TYR A 183 9.58 -9.34 5.26
CA TYR A 183 10.93 -8.81 5.36
C TYR A 183 11.24 -7.93 4.14
N PRO A 184 10.83 -6.65 4.18
CA PRO A 184 11.04 -5.69 3.11
C PRO A 184 12.26 -4.83 3.39
N HIS A 185 13.18 -4.67 2.45
CA HIS A 185 14.28 -3.71 2.53
C HIS A 185 14.78 -3.29 1.16
N SER A 186 15.64 -2.26 1.14
CA SER A 186 16.46 -1.89 -0.02
C SER A 186 17.91 -2.36 0.10
N ASN A 187 18.33 -2.76 1.30
CA ASN A 187 19.69 -3.25 1.56
C ASN A 187 19.64 -4.60 2.22
N TRP A 188 20.30 -5.61 1.62
CA TRP A 188 20.38 -6.94 2.20
C TRP A 188 21.29 -6.98 3.41
N ASN A 189 20.80 -7.57 4.49
CA ASN A 189 21.55 -7.85 5.69
C ASN A 189 21.30 -9.29 6.16
N GLU A 190 22.23 -10.17 5.91
CA GLU A 190 22.09 -11.60 6.21
C GLU A 190 21.95 -11.88 7.70
N SER A 191 22.68 -11.16 8.57
CA SER A 191 22.61 -11.34 10.01
C SER A 191 21.25 -10.90 10.59
N GLU A 192 20.68 -9.84 10.04
CA GLU A 192 19.33 -9.39 10.39
C GLU A 192 18.27 -10.39 9.92
N PHE A 193 18.40 -10.90 8.70
CA PHE A 193 17.48 -11.93 8.20
C PHE A 193 17.54 -13.20 9.06
N HIS A 194 18.73 -13.65 9.47
CA HIS A 194 18.88 -14.77 10.40
C HIS A 194 18.15 -14.53 11.74
N LYS A 195 18.23 -13.32 12.27
CA LYS A 195 17.51 -12.94 13.49
C LYS A 195 16.00 -13.03 13.28
N VAL A 196 15.48 -12.41 12.20
CA VAL A 196 14.05 -12.43 11.85
C VAL A 196 13.54 -13.87 11.72
N PHE A 197 14.31 -14.75 11.08
CA PHE A 197 13.96 -16.16 10.93
C PHE A 197 13.97 -16.91 12.26
N THR A 198 14.94 -16.63 13.13
CA THR A 198 15.04 -17.24 14.47
C THR A 198 13.88 -16.81 15.36
N ASP A 199 13.53 -15.53 15.33
CA ASP A 199 12.40 -14.97 16.08
C ASP A 199 11.08 -15.59 15.61
N ALA A 200 10.89 -15.73 14.29
CA ALA A 200 9.73 -16.40 13.70
C ALA A 200 9.64 -17.88 14.10
N SER A 201 10.78 -18.61 14.11
CA SER A 201 10.83 -20.01 14.55
C SER A 201 10.49 -20.15 16.03
N SER A 202 10.92 -19.21 16.86
CA SER A 202 10.58 -19.17 18.28
C SER A 202 9.09 -18.94 18.50
N GLN A 203 8.49 -18.01 17.75
CA GLN A 203 7.04 -17.78 17.76
C GLN A 203 6.27 -19.02 17.32
N LEU A 204 6.73 -19.71 16.27
CA LEU A 204 6.09 -20.93 15.79
C LEU A 204 6.09 -22.02 16.88
N SER A 205 7.19 -22.15 17.64
CA SER A 205 7.26 -23.10 18.75
C SER A 205 6.25 -22.81 19.88
N LEU A 206 5.92 -21.54 20.10
CA LEU A 206 4.87 -21.16 21.05
C LEU A 206 3.47 -21.56 20.58
N MET A 207 3.25 -21.70 19.25
CA MET A 207 1.97 -22.11 18.67
C MET A 207 1.60 -23.58 18.94
N ASP A 208 2.54 -24.41 19.39
CA ASP A 208 2.29 -25.83 19.75
C ASP A 208 1.42 -26.01 20.99
N LYS A 209 1.21 -24.96 21.77
CA LYS A 209 0.31 -25.00 22.93
C LYS A 209 -1.15 -25.15 22.48
N SER A 210 -1.97 -25.79 23.33
CA SER A 210 -3.41 -25.90 23.09
C SER A 210 -4.06 -24.53 22.92
N ARG A 211 -4.80 -24.36 21.85
CA ARG A 211 -5.48 -23.09 21.53
C ARG A 211 -6.59 -22.78 22.52
N ILE A 212 -6.61 -21.56 23.02
CA ILE A 212 -7.66 -21.05 23.88
C ILE A 212 -8.89 -20.71 23.04
N GLU A 213 -10.04 -21.17 23.46
CA GLU A 213 -11.34 -20.79 22.89
C GLU A 213 -11.90 -19.60 23.66
N LEU A 214 -11.99 -18.48 23.00
CA LEU A 214 -12.58 -17.26 23.57
C LEU A 214 -14.09 -17.24 23.29
N LYS A 215 -14.83 -16.54 24.15
CA LYS A 215 -16.24 -16.23 23.89
C LYS A 215 -16.32 -14.90 23.13
N PRO A 216 -17.41 -14.69 22.35
CA PRO A 216 -17.72 -13.35 21.86
C PRO A 216 -17.71 -12.32 22.99
N GLY A 217 -17.12 -11.16 22.74
CA GLY A 217 -16.99 -10.11 23.76
C GLY A 217 -15.94 -9.08 23.39
N LYS A 218 -15.70 -8.17 24.30
CA LYS A 218 -14.71 -7.10 24.16
C LYS A 218 -13.46 -7.45 24.92
N TYR A 219 -12.32 -7.23 24.28
CA TYR A 219 -11.02 -7.63 24.79
C TYR A 219 -10.02 -6.49 24.62
N ARG A 220 -9.22 -6.25 25.64
CA ARG A 220 -8.04 -5.41 25.53
C ARG A 220 -7.09 -6.06 24.55
N THR A 221 -6.62 -5.31 23.54
CA THR A 221 -5.90 -5.89 22.42
C THR A 221 -4.72 -5.02 22.01
N TRP A 222 -3.54 -5.64 21.88
CA TRP A 222 -2.41 -5.08 21.17
C TRP A 222 -2.43 -5.54 19.72
N PHE A 223 -2.38 -4.60 18.80
CA PHE A 223 -2.20 -4.86 17.35
C PHE A 223 -0.79 -4.52 16.94
N GLU A 224 -0.12 -5.47 16.30
CA GLU A 224 1.17 -5.23 15.64
C GLU A 224 1.00 -4.35 14.39
N PRO A 225 2.07 -3.68 13.93
CA PRO A 225 2.03 -2.81 12.75
C PRO A 225 1.40 -3.45 11.49
N CYS A 226 1.55 -4.77 11.31
CA CYS A 226 0.90 -5.50 10.21
C CYS A 226 -0.62 -5.39 10.25
N ALA A 227 -1.22 -5.63 11.43
CA ALA A 227 -2.67 -5.55 11.58
C ALA A 227 -3.16 -4.11 11.49
N VAL A 228 -2.37 -3.14 11.99
CA VAL A 228 -2.71 -1.72 11.89
C VAL A 228 -2.71 -1.27 10.43
N ALA A 229 -1.72 -1.68 9.63
CA ALA A 229 -1.65 -1.37 8.20
C ALA A 229 -2.91 -1.86 7.46
N ASP A 230 -3.36 -3.09 7.74
CA ASP A 230 -4.56 -3.66 7.12
C ASP A 230 -5.82 -2.80 7.44
N PHE A 231 -5.93 -2.24 8.66
CA PHE A 231 -7.01 -1.30 8.98
C PHE A 231 -6.90 0.01 8.19
N ILE A 232 -5.68 0.52 7.98
CA ILE A 232 -5.48 1.77 7.23
C ILE A 232 -5.77 1.58 5.75
N ASP A 233 -5.46 0.42 5.18
CA ASP A 233 -5.79 0.10 3.79
C ASP A 233 -7.30 0.18 3.53
N MET A 234 -8.14 -0.14 4.53
CA MET A 234 -9.59 0.06 4.44
C MET A 234 -9.98 1.52 4.21
N PHE A 235 -9.18 2.50 4.66
CA PHE A 235 -9.47 3.92 4.45
C PHE A 235 -9.29 4.36 2.99
N SER A 236 -8.46 3.67 2.21
CA SER A 236 -8.39 3.85 0.76
C SER A 236 -9.68 3.40 0.07
N TRP A 237 -10.43 2.51 0.71
CA TRP A 237 -11.68 1.99 0.18
C TRP A 237 -12.87 2.85 0.64
N ASN A 238 -13.13 3.94 -0.09
CA ASN A 238 -14.18 4.95 0.16
C ASN A 238 -14.03 5.79 1.45
N GLY A 239 -12.87 5.79 2.11
CA GLY A 239 -12.68 6.57 3.34
C GLY A 239 -12.20 7.99 3.05
N VAL A 240 -10.95 8.12 2.67
CA VAL A 240 -10.20 9.38 2.56
C VAL A 240 -10.59 10.25 1.37
N SER A 241 -11.36 9.73 0.42
CA SER A 241 -11.72 10.36 -0.84
C SER A 241 -12.72 11.51 -0.67
N GLU A 242 -12.40 12.70 -1.15
CA GLU A 242 -13.32 13.83 -1.19
C GLU A 242 -14.56 13.51 -2.03
N SER A 243 -14.38 12.88 -3.19
CA SER A 243 -15.50 12.52 -4.06
C SER A 243 -16.47 11.55 -3.36
N SER A 244 -15.95 10.60 -2.59
CA SER A 244 -16.75 9.65 -1.80
C SER A 244 -17.48 10.34 -0.64
N ILE A 245 -16.82 11.29 0.03
CA ILE A 245 -17.47 12.09 1.09
C ILE A 245 -18.62 12.92 0.51
N ARG A 246 -18.43 13.57 -0.66
CA ARG A 246 -19.48 14.36 -1.33
C ARG A 246 -20.65 13.51 -1.80
N LYS A 247 -20.39 12.30 -2.25
CA LYS A 247 -21.43 11.33 -2.66
C LYS A 247 -22.13 10.66 -1.46
N GLY A 248 -21.66 10.89 -0.23
CA GLY A 248 -22.25 10.30 0.97
C GLY A 248 -21.89 8.83 1.21
N SER A 249 -20.83 8.32 0.57
CA SER A 249 -20.39 6.92 0.67
C SER A 249 -19.14 6.71 1.54
N SER A 250 -18.54 7.78 2.10
CA SER A 250 -17.32 7.68 2.90
C SER A 250 -17.60 7.38 4.36
N CYS A 251 -16.78 6.49 4.95
CA CYS A 251 -16.77 6.25 6.40
C CYS A 251 -16.34 7.50 7.21
N PHE A 252 -15.69 8.51 6.60
CA PHE A 252 -15.29 9.75 7.28
C PHE A 252 -16.36 10.84 7.27
N ILE A 253 -17.54 10.57 6.72
CA ILE A 253 -18.62 11.56 6.65
C ILE A 253 -19.06 12.06 8.04
N LYS A 254 -19.02 11.18 9.07
CA LYS A 254 -19.31 11.58 10.45
C LYS A 254 -18.27 12.50 11.03
N MET A 255 -16.98 12.30 10.70
CA MET A 255 -15.91 13.19 11.13
C MET A 255 -16.10 14.59 10.54
N ARG A 256 -16.46 14.69 9.26
CA ARG A 256 -16.70 15.97 8.59
C ARG A 256 -17.99 16.66 9.07
N ASN A 257 -19.11 15.95 9.03
CA ASN A 257 -20.43 16.57 9.21
C ASN A 257 -20.86 16.67 10.68
N GLU A 258 -20.56 15.61 11.47
CA GLU A 258 -20.97 15.53 12.87
C GLU A 258 -19.85 15.91 13.84
N LYS A 259 -18.65 16.25 13.31
CA LYS A 259 -17.45 16.54 14.11
C LYS A 259 -17.05 15.39 15.04
N LYS A 260 -17.41 14.16 14.69
CA LYS A 260 -16.93 12.95 15.39
C LYS A 260 -15.40 12.94 15.34
N LYS A 261 -14.75 12.67 16.47
CA LYS A 261 -13.29 12.64 16.58
C LYS A 261 -12.81 11.21 16.85
N LEU A 262 -11.57 10.95 16.50
CA LEU A 262 -10.80 9.82 16.99
C LEU A 262 -10.01 10.23 18.24
N SER A 263 -9.22 9.31 18.78
CA SER A 263 -8.32 9.61 19.90
C SER A 263 -7.31 10.70 19.53
N PRO A 264 -6.99 11.62 20.45
CA PRO A 264 -5.89 12.58 20.25
C PRO A 264 -4.53 11.93 20.00
N LEU A 265 -4.38 10.65 20.32
CA LEU A 265 -3.18 9.86 20.05
C LEU A 265 -3.04 9.44 18.58
N PHE A 266 -4.10 9.57 17.78
CA PHE A 266 -4.10 9.12 16.38
C PHE A 266 -3.91 10.28 15.41
N SER A 267 -2.88 10.19 14.59
CA SER A 267 -2.64 11.08 13.45
C SER A 267 -2.25 10.29 12.22
N LEU A 268 -2.81 10.65 11.07
CA LEU A 268 -2.59 10.01 9.77
C LEU A 268 -2.31 11.06 8.71
N ASP A 269 -1.18 10.90 8.04
CA ASP A 269 -0.78 11.69 6.88
C ASP A 269 -0.70 10.81 5.63
N GLU A 270 -0.96 11.36 4.46
CA GLU A 270 -0.43 10.88 3.18
C GLU A 270 0.91 11.57 2.97
N SER A 271 2.04 10.85 3.01
CA SER A 271 3.38 11.43 3.04
C SER A 271 4.32 10.81 2.03
N PHE A 272 5.02 11.65 1.27
CA PHE A 272 6.01 11.23 0.27
C PHE A 272 7.45 11.54 0.70
N THR A 273 7.68 11.87 1.97
CA THR A 273 9.00 12.29 2.49
C THR A 273 10.02 11.16 2.50
N ASP A 274 9.57 9.92 2.71
CA ASP A 274 10.43 8.75 2.83
C ASP A 274 10.83 8.14 1.46
N LEU A 275 10.41 8.77 0.37
CA LEU A 275 10.70 8.35 -1.01
C LEU A 275 10.33 6.89 -1.29
N THR A 276 9.31 6.39 -0.63
CA THR A 276 8.86 5.00 -0.76
C THR A 276 8.11 4.76 -2.04
N THR A 277 7.39 5.79 -2.52
CA THR A 277 6.70 5.82 -3.81
C THR A 277 6.88 7.16 -4.50
N ALA A 278 6.45 7.25 -5.77
CA ALA A 278 6.49 8.49 -6.53
C ALA A 278 5.52 9.54 -5.94
N SER A 279 5.98 10.77 -5.75
CA SER A 279 5.11 11.88 -5.31
C SER A 279 4.21 12.43 -6.43
N PHE A 280 4.43 12.02 -7.68
CA PHE A 280 3.59 12.40 -8.82
C PHE A 280 2.57 11.31 -9.14
N ASN A 281 1.40 11.73 -9.60
CA ASN A 281 0.31 10.84 -10.01
C ASN A 281 0.36 10.51 -11.52
N THR A 282 -0.60 9.74 -12.01
CA THR A 282 -0.71 9.32 -13.42
C THR A 282 -0.88 10.48 -14.40
N ARG A 283 -1.28 11.65 -13.92
CA ARG A 283 -1.42 12.87 -14.69
C ARG A 283 -0.15 13.74 -14.71
N GLY A 284 0.87 13.37 -13.92
CA GLY A 284 2.09 14.14 -13.72
C GLY A 284 1.93 15.33 -12.78
N GLU A 285 0.89 15.33 -11.96
CA GLU A 285 0.69 16.29 -10.89
C GLU A 285 1.44 15.84 -9.65
N VAL A 286 2.10 16.76 -8.95
CA VAL A 286 2.98 16.43 -7.81
C VAL A 286 2.25 16.72 -6.50
N SER A 287 2.06 15.68 -5.71
CA SER A 287 1.48 15.77 -4.37
C SER A 287 2.52 16.22 -3.34
N SER A 288 2.07 17.00 -2.36
CA SER A 288 2.78 17.25 -1.11
C SER A 288 2.22 16.37 0.00
N THR A 289 2.84 16.39 1.17
CA THR A 289 2.25 15.74 2.35
C THR A 289 0.89 16.36 2.69
N VAL A 290 -0.11 15.50 2.92
CA VAL A 290 -1.48 15.88 3.28
C VAL A 290 -1.79 15.32 4.66
N SER A 291 -2.01 16.20 5.66
CA SER A 291 -2.48 15.77 6.97
C SER A 291 -3.97 15.45 6.88
N ILE A 292 -4.31 14.18 6.98
CA ILE A 292 -5.70 13.69 6.85
C ILE A 292 -6.39 13.75 8.20
N ILE A 293 -5.74 13.21 9.22
CA ILE A 293 -6.22 13.24 10.61
C ILE A 293 -5.07 13.72 11.49
N LYS A 294 -5.32 14.76 12.28
CA LYS A 294 -4.35 15.31 13.22
C LYS A 294 -4.93 15.32 14.62
N ASN A 295 -4.24 14.60 15.53
CA ASN A 295 -4.68 14.46 16.92
C ASN A 295 -6.18 14.08 17.02
N GLY A 296 -6.60 13.11 16.22
CA GLY A 296 -7.97 12.61 16.16
C GLY A 296 -8.97 13.50 15.41
N VAL A 297 -8.56 14.66 14.91
CA VAL A 297 -9.42 15.59 14.18
C VAL A 297 -9.20 15.40 12.67
N PHE A 298 -10.28 15.21 11.91
CA PHE A 298 -10.22 15.18 10.45
C PHE A 298 -9.95 16.57 9.90
N GLU A 299 -8.86 16.74 9.18
CA GLU A 299 -8.44 18.03 8.62
C GLU A 299 -8.66 18.09 7.11
N ASN A 300 -8.15 17.09 6.37
CA ASN A 300 -8.22 17.10 4.91
C ASN A 300 -8.64 15.74 4.36
N ALA A 301 -9.36 15.77 3.22
CA ALA A 301 -9.54 14.62 2.37
C ALA A 301 -8.47 14.59 1.26
N LEU A 302 -8.35 13.47 0.58
CA LEU A 302 -7.63 13.38 -0.67
C LEU A 302 -8.51 13.93 -1.81
N ILE A 303 -7.93 14.83 -2.61
CA ILE A 303 -8.63 15.59 -3.65
C ILE A 303 -7.80 15.56 -4.94
N ASN A 304 -8.26 14.87 -5.95
CA ASN A 304 -7.66 14.96 -7.28
C ASN A 304 -8.15 16.19 -8.05
N SER A 305 -7.54 16.50 -9.17
CA SER A 305 -7.90 17.70 -9.95
C SER A 305 -9.30 17.65 -10.54
N LYS A 306 -9.83 16.47 -10.87
CA LYS A 306 -11.21 16.32 -11.36
C LYS A 306 -12.22 16.64 -10.26
N THR A 307 -12.06 16.06 -9.09
CA THR A 307 -12.90 16.33 -7.91
C THR A 307 -12.80 17.80 -7.51
N ALA A 308 -11.59 18.37 -7.55
CA ALA A 308 -11.39 19.80 -7.27
C ALA A 308 -12.21 20.69 -8.23
N ASN A 309 -12.17 20.41 -9.52
CA ASN A 309 -12.94 21.14 -10.52
C ASN A 309 -14.46 20.94 -10.36
N GLU A 310 -14.90 19.70 -10.05
CA GLU A 310 -16.32 19.38 -9.89
C GLU A 310 -16.96 20.13 -8.70
N TYR A 311 -16.20 20.26 -7.60
CA TYR A 311 -16.73 20.85 -6.37
C TYR A 311 -16.14 22.24 -6.03
N ASN A 312 -15.37 22.83 -6.96
CA ASN A 312 -14.71 24.13 -6.79
C ASN A 312 -13.83 24.16 -5.50
N LEU A 313 -12.92 23.21 -5.42
CA LEU A 313 -11.98 23.02 -4.31
C LEU A 313 -10.54 23.18 -4.80
N GLU A 314 -9.61 23.32 -3.87
CA GLU A 314 -8.18 23.21 -4.14
C GLU A 314 -7.75 21.73 -4.14
N SER A 315 -7.05 21.32 -5.22
CA SER A 315 -6.52 19.95 -5.33
C SER A 315 -5.27 19.77 -4.48
N ASN A 316 -5.13 18.62 -3.84
CA ASN A 316 -3.86 18.16 -3.29
C ASN A 316 -3.18 17.09 -4.17
N TYR A 317 -3.66 16.96 -5.41
CA TYR A 317 -3.13 16.12 -6.47
C TYR A 317 -3.08 14.63 -6.12
N ALA A 318 -4.04 14.19 -5.34
CA ALA A 318 -4.20 12.78 -5.03
C ALA A 318 -4.39 11.94 -6.29
N GLU A 319 -4.04 10.67 -6.22
CA GLU A 319 -4.34 9.71 -7.28
C GLU A 319 -5.79 9.22 -7.17
N ASP A 320 -6.37 8.83 -8.30
CA ASP A 320 -7.75 8.35 -8.40
C ASP A 320 -7.74 6.95 -9.02
N GLU A 321 -8.32 5.98 -8.35
CA GLU A 321 -8.50 4.65 -8.91
C GLU A 321 -9.79 4.57 -9.73
N ASN A 322 -9.64 4.84 -11.02
CA ASN A 322 -10.76 4.87 -11.96
C ASN A 322 -11.39 3.48 -12.21
N SER A 323 -10.64 2.39 -12.00
CA SER A 323 -11.09 1.03 -12.34
C SER A 323 -12.23 0.53 -11.47
N TRP A 324 -12.23 0.90 -10.19
CA TRP A 324 -13.20 0.43 -9.19
C TRP A 324 -14.19 1.51 -8.73
N GLY A 325 -14.01 2.75 -9.19
CA GLY A 325 -14.87 3.87 -8.81
C GLY A 325 -14.77 4.27 -7.32
N MET A 326 -13.67 3.91 -6.67
CA MET A 326 -13.45 4.16 -5.24
C MET A 326 -13.00 5.58 -4.94
N GLY A 327 -12.69 6.37 -5.97
CA GLY A 327 -12.18 7.73 -5.84
C GLY A 327 -10.72 7.77 -5.42
N GLU A 328 -10.32 8.86 -4.78
CA GLU A 328 -8.95 9.09 -4.33
C GLU A 328 -8.53 8.08 -3.25
N TYR A 329 -7.29 7.62 -3.29
CA TYR A 329 -6.76 6.60 -2.37
C TYR A 329 -5.36 6.93 -1.84
N LEU A 330 -4.99 6.28 -0.74
CA LEU A 330 -3.69 6.41 -0.09
C LEU A 330 -2.61 5.66 -0.87
N ARG A 331 -1.48 6.32 -1.15
CA ARG A 331 -0.30 5.73 -1.81
C ARG A 331 0.87 5.54 -0.85
N SER A 332 0.95 6.38 0.17
CA SER A 332 2.03 6.39 1.16
C SER A 332 1.52 6.87 2.52
N PRO A 333 0.55 6.16 3.12
CA PRO A 333 0.01 6.52 4.43
C PRO A 333 1.05 6.38 5.52
N SER A 334 1.07 7.35 6.44
CA SER A 334 1.96 7.38 7.59
C SER A 334 1.19 7.72 8.87
N ILE A 335 1.21 6.80 9.84
CA ILE A 335 0.69 7.02 11.19
C ILE A 335 1.84 7.48 12.07
N HIS A 336 1.61 8.53 12.84
CA HIS A 336 2.61 9.04 13.77
C HIS A 336 2.86 8.05 14.91
N GLY A 337 4.13 7.85 15.26
CA GLY A 337 4.51 7.07 16.44
C GLY A 337 4.10 7.76 17.74
N GLY A 338 3.78 6.94 18.74
CA GLY A 338 3.44 7.38 20.09
C GLY A 338 4.62 7.27 21.06
N SER A 339 4.31 6.94 22.31
CA SER A 339 5.30 6.89 23.40
C SER A 339 5.48 5.50 24.03
N LEU A 340 4.73 4.50 23.58
CA LEU A 340 4.86 3.15 24.14
C LEU A 340 6.06 2.43 23.51
N HIS A 341 7.07 2.15 24.33
CA HIS A 341 8.24 1.39 23.86
C HIS A 341 7.88 -0.03 23.47
N ASP A 342 8.51 -0.55 22.41
CA ASP A 342 8.21 -1.89 21.86
C ASP A 342 8.44 -3.00 22.88
N ASP A 343 9.47 -2.86 23.73
CA ASP A 343 9.77 -3.83 24.81
C ASP A 343 8.72 -3.84 25.94
N ASP A 344 7.96 -2.77 26.11
CA ASP A 344 6.93 -2.63 27.15
C ASP A 344 5.53 -3.02 26.67
N LYS A 345 5.33 -3.35 25.40
CA LYS A 345 3.99 -3.60 24.82
C LYS A 345 3.20 -4.72 25.50
N LEU A 346 3.86 -5.84 25.83
CA LEU A 346 3.19 -6.95 26.53
C LEU A 346 2.86 -6.59 27.99
N LYS A 347 3.76 -5.87 28.66
CA LYS A 347 3.52 -5.37 30.01
C LYS A 347 2.39 -4.33 30.03
N ALA A 348 2.35 -3.45 29.03
CA ALA A 348 1.27 -2.50 28.87
C ALA A 348 -0.06 -3.18 28.55
N LEU A 349 -0.06 -4.23 27.74
CA LEU A 349 -1.25 -5.05 27.48
C LEU A 349 -1.75 -5.75 28.75
N ASP A 350 -0.86 -6.17 29.65
CA ASP A 350 -1.12 -6.91 30.86
C ASP A 350 -1.90 -8.20 30.59
N THR A 351 -3.23 -8.13 30.49
CA THR A 351 -4.09 -9.28 30.16
C THR A 351 -5.01 -8.92 29.00
N GLY A 352 -4.99 -9.76 27.94
CA GLY A 352 -5.78 -9.51 26.73
C GLY A 352 -5.25 -10.26 25.52
N LEU A 353 -5.40 -9.65 24.35
CA LEU A 353 -5.06 -10.23 23.07
C LEU A 353 -3.83 -9.57 22.45
N PHE A 354 -2.90 -10.39 21.99
CA PHE A 354 -1.84 -9.97 21.09
C PHE A 354 -2.18 -10.44 19.67
N MET A 355 -2.30 -9.52 18.73
CA MET A 355 -2.65 -9.80 17.34
C MET A 355 -1.55 -9.33 16.39
N SER A 356 -0.87 -10.28 15.74
CA SER A 356 0.15 -9.95 14.73
C SER A 356 -0.45 -9.52 13.41
N ASN A 357 -1.51 -10.19 12.99
CA ASN A 357 -2.17 -10.01 11.69
C ASN A 357 -3.68 -10.21 11.81
N ILE A 358 -4.39 -9.58 10.92
CA ILE A 358 -5.81 -9.79 10.68
C ILE A 358 -6.01 -10.24 9.23
N HIS A 359 -7.20 -10.70 8.88
CA HIS A 359 -7.43 -11.26 7.56
C HIS A 359 -8.85 -11.07 7.08
N TYR A 360 -9.01 -10.98 5.76
CA TYR A 360 -10.29 -10.95 5.08
C TYR A 360 -11.20 -9.80 5.53
N LEU A 361 -10.62 -8.59 5.55
CA LEU A 361 -11.32 -7.39 5.97
C LEU A 361 -12.38 -6.97 4.95
N ASN A 362 -13.48 -6.46 5.47
CA ASN A 362 -14.51 -5.81 4.68
C ASN A 362 -15.28 -4.80 5.54
N TRP A 363 -15.96 -3.88 4.92
CA TRP A 363 -16.94 -3.03 5.60
C TRP A 363 -18.20 -3.84 5.92
N SER A 364 -18.54 -4.00 7.19
CA SER A 364 -19.87 -4.49 7.63
C SER A 364 -20.90 -3.35 7.66
N ASP A 365 -20.45 -2.15 8.01
CA ASP A 365 -21.18 -0.88 7.89
C ASP A 365 -20.17 0.25 7.57
N ASN A 366 -20.06 0.60 6.31
CA ASN A 366 -19.13 1.63 5.88
C ASN A 366 -19.42 3.00 6.53
N LEU A 367 -20.67 3.46 6.52
CA LEU A 367 -21.03 4.75 7.12
C LEU A 367 -20.90 4.76 8.64
N GLY A 368 -21.06 3.62 9.28
CA GLY A 368 -20.80 3.40 10.70
C GLY A 368 -19.32 3.26 11.03
N GLY A 369 -18.47 3.14 10.01
CA GLY A 369 -17.04 2.89 10.17
C GLY A 369 -16.73 1.50 10.75
N ARG A 370 -17.62 0.51 10.54
CA ARG A 370 -17.45 -0.85 11.08
C ARG A 370 -16.72 -1.74 10.08
N ILE A 371 -15.65 -2.34 10.56
CA ILE A 371 -14.81 -3.28 9.83
C ILE A 371 -14.99 -4.66 10.43
N THR A 372 -15.26 -5.65 9.59
CA THR A 372 -15.28 -7.06 9.96
C THR A 372 -14.09 -7.79 9.36
N GLY A 373 -13.63 -8.83 10.04
CA GLY A 373 -12.52 -9.66 9.59
C GLY A 373 -12.30 -10.86 10.52
N LEU A 374 -11.17 -11.51 10.35
CA LEU A 374 -10.75 -12.68 11.13
C LEU A 374 -9.38 -12.42 11.77
N THR A 375 -9.19 -12.97 12.98
CA THR A 375 -7.86 -13.12 13.58
C THR A 375 -7.04 -14.12 12.76
N ARG A 376 -5.75 -13.87 12.55
CA ARG A 376 -4.92 -14.74 11.72
C ARG A 376 -3.49 -14.81 12.20
N TYR A 377 -2.84 -15.92 11.91
CA TYR A 377 -1.45 -16.21 12.24
C TYR A 377 -1.17 -16.13 13.74
N VAL A 378 -0.22 -15.32 14.19
CA VAL A 378 0.21 -15.21 15.59
C VAL A 378 -0.78 -14.35 16.37
N CYS A 379 -1.81 -15.00 16.90
CA CYS A 379 -2.76 -14.37 17.81
C CYS A 379 -2.75 -15.13 19.13
N TYR A 380 -2.38 -14.44 20.24
CA TYR A 380 -2.20 -15.02 21.54
C TYR A 380 -3.10 -14.39 22.59
N TRP A 381 -3.48 -15.24 23.55
CA TRP A 381 -3.93 -14.79 24.86
C TRP A 381 -2.70 -14.46 25.72
N VAL A 382 -2.72 -13.28 26.33
CA VAL A 382 -1.68 -12.76 27.21
C VAL A 382 -2.27 -12.64 28.61
N GLU A 383 -1.51 -13.04 29.65
CA GLU A 383 -1.84 -12.84 31.06
C GLU A 383 -0.63 -12.30 31.80
N ASN A 384 -0.81 -11.22 32.57
CA ASN A 384 0.24 -10.55 33.35
C ASN A 384 1.49 -10.20 32.49
N GLY A 385 1.27 -9.81 31.21
CA GLY A 385 2.35 -9.47 30.28
C GLY A 385 3.08 -10.67 29.67
N GLU A 386 2.61 -11.89 29.86
CA GLU A 386 3.20 -13.11 29.29
C GLU A 386 2.29 -13.76 28.24
N MET A 387 2.85 -14.18 27.12
CA MET A 387 2.12 -14.94 26.09
C MET A 387 1.82 -16.35 26.57
N ILE A 388 0.56 -16.65 26.87
CA ILE A 388 0.12 -17.93 27.46
C ILE A 388 -0.06 -19.01 26.42
N ALA A 389 -0.95 -18.78 25.44
CA ALA A 389 -1.26 -19.74 24.38
C ALA A 389 -1.91 -19.04 23.17
N PRO A 390 -1.83 -19.65 21.97
CA PRO A 390 -2.55 -19.15 20.81
C PRO A 390 -4.06 -19.26 21.03
N ILE A 391 -4.83 -18.37 20.40
CA ILE A 391 -6.29 -18.43 20.40
C ILE A 391 -6.81 -19.20 19.17
N LYS A 392 -8.02 -19.75 19.26
CA LYS A 392 -8.75 -20.18 18.06
C LYS A 392 -9.07 -18.97 17.19
N THR A 393 -9.13 -19.19 15.86
CA THR A 393 -9.55 -18.12 14.94
C THR A 393 -10.93 -17.59 15.33
N MET A 394 -11.02 -16.29 15.45
CA MET A 394 -12.24 -15.56 15.83
C MET A 394 -12.58 -14.54 14.76
N ARG A 395 -13.87 -14.29 14.57
CA ARG A 395 -14.36 -13.15 13.80
C ARG A 395 -14.42 -11.92 14.70
N PHE A 396 -14.07 -10.77 14.15
CA PHE A 396 -14.33 -9.48 14.75
C PHE A 396 -15.26 -8.63 13.87
N ASP A 397 -15.94 -7.70 14.50
CA ASP A 397 -16.73 -6.67 13.83
C ASP A 397 -16.78 -5.46 14.75
N ASP A 398 -15.95 -4.46 14.47
CA ASP A 398 -15.86 -3.27 15.32
C ASP A 398 -15.73 -2.00 14.48
N SER A 399 -16.05 -0.87 15.07
CA SER A 399 -15.92 0.44 14.43
C SER A 399 -14.55 1.05 14.69
N PHE A 400 -13.91 1.60 13.64
CA PHE A 400 -12.68 2.36 13.86
C PHE A 400 -12.91 3.60 14.72
N TYR A 401 -14.14 4.11 14.81
CA TYR A 401 -14.51 5.13 15.77
C TYR A 401 -14.44 4.65 17.22
N ASN A 402 -14.48 3.33 17.45
CA ASN A 402 -14.25 2.70 18.74
C ASN A 402 -12.76 2.47 18.97
N PHE A 403 -12.12 1.64 18.15
CA PHE A 403 -10.75 1.18 18.43
C PHE A 403 -9.64 2.20 18.09
N LEU A 404 -9.85 3.15 17.16
CA LEU A 404 -8.97 4.32 16.96
C LEU A 404 -9.51 5.59 17.66
N GLY A 405 -10.70 5.51 18.27
CA GLY A 405 -11.35 6.59 18.99
C GLY A 405 -11.20 6.44 20.49
N ASP A 406 -12.33 6.32 21.17
CA ASP A 406 -12.43 6.37 22.63
C ASP A 406 -11.65 5.25 23.35
N ASN A 407 -11.39 4.14 22.68
CA ASN A 407 -10.69 2.98 23.22
C ASN A 407 -9.23 2.83 22.76
N LEU A 408 -8.68 3.77 21.97
CA LEU A 408 -7.25 3.80 21.70
C LEU A 408 -6.50 4.24 22.94
N GLU A 409 -5.82 3.32 23.59
CA GLU A 409 -5.16 3.54 24.88
C GLU A 409 -3.71 4.01 24.72
N ALA A 410 -2.97 3.41 23.77
CA ALA A 410 -1.60 3.78 23.49
C ALA A 410 -1.22 3.50 22.04
N VAL A 411 -0.21 4.24 21.57
CA VAL A 411 0.42 4.07 20.26
C VAL A 411 1.90 3.77 20.48
N GLY A 412 2.42 2.79 19.78
CA GLY A 412 3.83 2.38 19.82
C GLY A 412 4.76 3.48 19.35
N GLU A 413 5.95 3.56 19.91
CA GLU A 413 6.99 4.51 19.48
C GLU A 413 7.56 4.11 18.11
N LYS A 414 7.75 2.81 17.89
CA LYS A 414 8.40 2.28 16.70
C LYS A 414 7.43 2.24 15.52
N VAL A 415 7.73 3.04 14.50
CA VAL A 415 7.02 3.02 13.22
C VAL A 415 7.74 2.06 12.27
N LEU A 416 7.01 1.14 11.67
CA LEU A 416 7.52 0.17 10.71
C LEU A 416 6.86 0.35 9.35
N ALA A 417 7.66 0.22 8.29
CA ALA A 417 7.18 0.20 6.93
C ALA A 417 6.51 -1.15 6.60
N ARG A 418 5.30 -1.07 6.08
CA ARG A 418 4.52 -2.22 5.61
C ARG A 418 4.30 -2.08 4.12
N PRO A 419 5.11 -2.77 3.28
CA PRO A 419 4.99 -2.66 1.83
C PRO A 419 3.69 -3.28 1.33
N VAL A 420 3.24 -2.82 0.17
CA VAL A 420 2.22 -3.52 -0.60
C VAL A 420 2.78 -4.89 -0.99
N ILE A 421 2.08 -5.94 -0.60
CA ILE A 421 2.49 -7.35 -0.84
C ILE A 421 1.84 -7.95 -2.08
N ASP A 422 0.84 -7.28 -2.62
CA ASP A 422 0.18 -7.72 -3.84
C ASP A 422 1.14 -7.57 -5.03
N THR A 423 1.32 -8.68 -5.75
CA THR A 423 2.15 -8.75 -6.95
C THR A 423 1.34 -9.19 -8.17
N TYR A 424 0.01 -9.08 -8.12
CA TYR A 424 -0.89 -9.57 -9.15
C TYR A 424 -0.64 -8.89 -10.50
N ASP A 425 -0.48 -7.56 -10.48
CA ASP A 425 -0.21 -6.73 -11.66
C ASP A 425 1.25 -6.23 -11.70
N GLY A 426 2.13 -6.78 -10.89
CA GLY A 426 3.51 -6.35 -10.71
C GLY A 426 3.79 -5.81 -9.31
N ARG A 427 5.06 -5.45 -9.05
CA ARG A 427 5.44 -4.89 -7.75
C ARG A 427 5.02 -3.43 -7.64
N ASN A 428 4.40 -3.09 -6.51
CA ASN A 428 4.03 -1.72 -6.19
C ASN A 428 5.05 -1.12 -5.17
N PRO A 429 5.59 0.09 -5.40
CA PRO A 429 6.52 0.71 -4.47
C PRO A 429 5.86 1.26 -3.19
N GLY A 430 4.53 1.37 -3.12
CA GLY A 430 3.81 1.93 -1.97
C GLY A 430 4.01 1.14 -0.70
N GLU A 431 3.94 1.84 0.44
CA GLU A 431 3.99 1.23 1.77
C GLU A 431 3.21 2.06 2.79
N THR A 432 2.71 1.39 3.81
CA THR A 432 2.08 2.01 4.98
C THR A 432 3.08 2.05 6.12
N ASN A 433 3.41 3.26 6.59
CA ASN A 433 4.26 3.46 7.75
C ASN A 433 3.39 3.55 9.01
N CYS A 434 3.49 2.57 9.91
CA CYS A 434 2.63 2.54 11.08
C CYS A 434 3.30 1.89 12.30
N PRO A 435 2.94 2.37 13.52
CA PRO A 435 3.27 1.72 14.78
C PRO A 435 2.26 0.62 15.12
N GLY A 436 2.54 -0.18 16.15
CA GLY A 436 1.53 -0.97 16.82
C GLY A 436 0.62 -0.09 17.69
N ILE A 437 -0.56 -0.60 18.03
CA ILE A 437 -1.53 0.13 18.88
C ILE A 437 -2.10 -0.77 19.98
N LEU A 438 -2.36 -0.17 21.16
CA LEU A 438 -3.08 -0.78 22.26
C LEU A 438 -4.49 -0.23 22.34
N VAL A 439 -5.47 -1.12 22.30
CA VAL A 439 -6.91 -0.82 22.32
C VAL A 439 -7.52 -1.44 23.56
N ASN A 440 -8.32 -0.68 24.31
CA ASN A 440 -8.93 -1.16 25.55
C ASN A 440 -10.04 -2.19 25.30
N ASP A 441 -10.96 -1.87 24.40
CA ASP A 441 -12.15 -2.69 24.08
C ASP A 441 -12.24 -2.97 22.58
N PHE A 442 -11.77 -4.14 22.14
CA PHE A 442 -11.93 -4.60 20.75
C PHE A 442 -12.92 -5.74 20.67
N GLU A 443 -13.91 -5.66 19.77
CA GLU A 443 -15.07 -6.54 19.73
C GLU A 443 -14.83 -7.79 18.87
N LEU A 444 -14.74 -8.96 19.52
CA LEU A 444 -14.81 -10.28 18.89
C LEU A 444 -16.26 -10.78 18.87
N THR A 445 -16.73 -11.25 17.71
CA THR A 445 -18.16 -11.59 17.50
C THR A 445 -18.45 -13.09 17.36
N LEU A 446 -17.53 -13.86 16.80
CA LEU A 446 -17.65 -15.31 16.59
C LEU A 446 -16.30 -16.00 16.70
#